data_252f9ad76b9ad56f02243e2a03046ae6
#
_entry.id   252f9ad76b9ad56f02243e2a03046ae6
#
_cell.length_a   1.000
_cell.length_b   1.000
_cell.length_c   1.000
_cell.angle_alpha   90.00
_cell.angle_beta   90.00
_cell.angle_gamma   90.00
#
_symmetry.space_group_name_H-M   'P 1'
#
loop_
_entity.id
_entity.type
_entity.pdbx_description
1 polymer ?
#
loop_
_entity_poly.entity_id
_entity_poly.type
_entity_poly.pdbx_seq_one_letter_code
_entity_poly.pdbx_strand_id
1 'polypeptide(L)'
;ATHARQDPHYIEARPSLIAQLRRADLAICTGAELEAGWLPVLQQRAGNPSVQNGQPGMLFVSELVALIDKQPEATRAQGDVHPTGNPHVHLDPVRVAQIAQALSKRLQAIDPDGAKGYQERHDAWAQQWTQHQVRWAQEAVPLKGRAVVAQHSSFAYLWQWLGMHQTLDLEPKPGLPPTPSHLSSLVVEVRQQKPVAIVQTLYQDQAPVRWLHERTDVPWLSLPSTVTQDGPSTSLSALLDTLIQQLVELAEPTKR
;
A
#
# COMPACT_ATOMS: atom_id res chain seq x y z
N ALA A 1 -1.95 8.11 -11.26
CA ALA A 1 -2.61 7.20 -12.22
C ALA A 1 -3.86 6.56 -11.62
N THR A 2 -3.82 6.19 -10.36
CA THR A 2 -4.90 5.50 -9.62
C THR A 2 -5.49 6.40 -8.52
N HIS A 3 -6.54 5.93 -7.87
CA HIS A 3 -7.18 6.54 -6.70
C HIS A 3 -7.61 5.43 -5.71
N ALA A 4 -7.95 5.80 -4.48
CA ALA A 4 -8.21 4.85 -3.39
C ALA A 4 -9.37 3.85 -3.62
N ARG A 5 -10.25 4.12 -4.60
CA ARG A 5 -11.36 3.23 -4.98
C ARG A 5 -11.09 2.44 -6.28
N GLN A 6 -9.82 2.34 -6.66
CA GLN A 6 -9.40 1.60 -7.86
C GLN A 6 -8.25 0.68 -7.51
N ASP A 7 -8.36 -0.57 -7.96
CA ASP A 7 -7.28 -1.54 -7.83
C ASP A 7 -6.06 -1.08 -8.65
N PRO A 8 -4.88 -0.91 -8.04
CA PRO A 8 -3.69 -0.45 -8.75
C PRO A 8 -3.10 -1.45 -9.74
N HIS A 9 -3.48 -2.73 -9.66
CA HIS A 9 -3.07 -3.75 -10.63
C HIS A 9 -3.74 -3.55 -12.00
N TYR A 10 -4.91 -2.89 -12.03
CA TYR A 10 -5.76 -2.77 -13.20
C TYR A 10 -6.07 -1.31 -13.53
N ILE A 11 -5.11 -0.63 -14.17
CA ILE A 11 -5.26 0.75 -14.62
C ILE A 11 -5.44 0.80 -16.14
N GLU A 12 -6.43 1.55 -16.60
CA GLU A 12 -6.62 1.79 -18.01
C GLU A 12 -5.62 2.84 -18.52
N ALA A 13 -4.96 2.55 -19.65
CA ALA A 13 -4.06 3.48 -20.32
C ALA A 13 -4.85 4.56 -21.08
N ARG A 14 -5.59 5.40 -20.36
CA ARG A 14 -6.44 6.49 -20.91
C ARG A 14 -5.61 7.61 -21.53
N PRO A 15 -6.19 8.36 -22.50
CA PRO A 15 -5.49 9.44 -23.21
C PRO A 15 -4.84 10.49 -22.31
N SER A 16 -5.47 10.82 -21.18
CA SER A 16 -4.93 11.77 -20.19
C SER A 16 -3.63 11.28 -19.56
N LEU A 17 -3.54 10.01 -19.18
CA LEU A 17 -2.32 9.42 -18.63
C LEU A 17 -1.21 9.31 -19.68
N ILE A 18 -1.56 8.96 -20.93
CA ILE A 18 -0.61 8.93 -22.05
C ILE A 18 -0.02 10.33 -22.26
N ALA A 19 -0.87 11.37 -22.29
CA ALA A 19 -0.44 12.76 -22.48
C ALA A 19 0.44 13.26 -21.32
N GLN A 20 0.16 12.86 -20.08
CA GLN A 20 0.98 13.17 -18.92
C GLN A 20 2.36 12.49 -19.02
N LEU A 21 2.40 11.19 -19.28
CA LEU A 21 3.65 10.44 -19.37
C LEU A 21 4.53 10.92 -20.55
N ARG A 22 3.91 11.33 -21.66
CA ARG A 22 4.63 11.89 -22.82
C ARG A 22 5.45 13.12 -22.49
N ARG A 23 5.02 13.92 -21.51
CA ARG A 23 5.66 15.20 -21.11
C ARG A 23 6.41 15.10 -19.79
N ALA A 24 6.46 13.92 -19.19
CA ALA A 24 7.09 13.75 -17.89
C ALA A 24 8.62 13.68 -18.02
N ASP A 25 9.30 14.40 -17.15
CA ASP A 25 10.74 14.29 -16.94
C ASP A 25 11.06 13.14 -15.98
N LEU A 26 10.13 12.84 -15.07
CA LEU A 26 10.22 11.73 -14.11
C LEU A 26 8.86 11.03 -13.99
N ALA A 27 8.87 9.72 -14.10
CA ALA A 27 7.78 8.82 -13.76
C ALA A 27 8.16 7.99 -12.53
N ILE A 28 7.29 7.99 -11.52
CA ILE A 28 7.48 7.23 -10.30
C ILE A 28 6.41 6.14 -10.27
N CYS A 29 6.85 4.90 -10.21
CA CYS A 29 6.00 3.71 -10.10
C CYS A 29 6.41 2.89 -8.90
N THR A 30 5.51 2.05 -8.43
CA THR A 30 5.81 1.16 -7.31
C THR A 30 6.84 0.09 -7.71
N GLY A 31 6.66 -0.55 -8.85
CA GLY A 31 7.46 -1.69 -9.25
C GLY A 31 6.99 -2.99 -8.62
N ALA A 32 7.89 -3.98 -8.49
CA ALA A 32 7.55 -5.31 -8.00
C ALA A 32 6.31 -5.87 -8.70
N GLU A 33 6.21 -5.66 -10.03
CA GLU A 33 5.17 -6.16 -10.94
C GLU A 33 3.76 -5.58 -10.71
N LEU A 34 3.59 -4.61 -9.79
CA LEU A 34 2.28 -4.00 -9.55
C LEU A 34 1.68 -3.40 -10.83
N GLU A 35 2.50 -2.70 -11.60
CA GLU A 35 2.08 -2.03 -12.84
C GLU A 35 2.29 -2.86 -14.10
N ALA A 36 2.68 -4.14 -13.99
CA ALA A 36 3.05 -4.98 -15.14
C ALA A 36 1.91 -5.16 -16.16
N GLY A 37 0.66 -5.08 -15.72
CA GLY A 37 -0.52 -5.21 -16.60
C GLY A 37 -0.79 -3.99 -17.48
N TRP A 38 -0.28 -2.78 -17.13
CA TRP A 38 -0.69 -1.55 -17.80
C TRP A 38 0.46 -0.56 -18.13
N LEU A 39 1.52 -0.52 -17.33
CA LEU A 39 2.63 0.44 -17.54
C LEU A 39 3.34 0.26 -18.88
N PRO A 40 3.67 -0.96 -19.37
CA PRO A 40 4.32 -1.13 -20.65
C PRO A 40 3.52 -0.54 -21.82
N VAL A 41 2.20 -0.74 -21.82
CA VAL A 41 1.30 -0.17 -22.84
C VAL A 41 1.27 1.36 -22.75
N LEU A 42 1.27 1.91 -21.53
CA LEU A 42 1.28 3.34 -21.30
C LEU A 42 2.60 3.98 -21.79
N GLN A 43 3.74 3.37 -21.48
CA GLN A 43 5.07 3.80 -21.94
C GLN A 43 5.18 3.76 -23.47
N GLN A 44 4.72 2.68 -24.09
CA GLN A 44 4.72 2.53 -25.56
C GLN A 44 3.89 3.63 -26.23
N ARG A 45 2.66 3.87 -25.75
CA ARG A 45 1.76 4.88 -26.32
C ARG A 45 2.23 6.32 -26.06
N ALA A 46 2.90 6.56 -24.94
CA ALA A 46 3.47 7.86 -24.63
C ALA A 46 4.65 8.21 -25.53
N GLY A 47 5.47 7.23 -25.90
CA GLY A 47 6.64 7.41 -26.76
C GLY A 47 7.71 8.33 -26.18
N ASN A 48 7.77 8.47 -24.85
CA ASN A 48 8.74 9.32 -24.16
C ASN A 48 9.99 8.48 -23.82
N PRO A 49 11.16 8.76 -24.43
CA PRO A 49 12.35 7.98 -24.18
C PRO A 49 12.92 8.17 -22.77
N SER A 50 12.66 9.31 -22.11
CA SER A 50 13.23 9.65 -20.80
C SER A 50 12.64 8.79 -19.67
N VAL A 51 11.41 8.28 -19.82
CA VAL A 51 10.68 7.51 -18.79
C VAL A 51 10.49 6.04 -19.19
N GLN A 52 11.38 5.50 -20.01
CA GLN A 52 11.44 4.07 -20.28
C GLN A 52 12.20 3.35 -19.16
N ASN A 53 11.97 2.04 -19.01
CA ASN A 53 12.67 1.23 -18.02
C ASN A 53 14.20 1.35 -18.21
N GLY A 54 14.94 1.53 -17.11
CA GLY A 54 16.38 1.73 -17.12
C GLY A 54 16.83 3.17 -17.41
N GLN A 55 15.93 4.09 -17.73
CA GLN A 55 16.27 5.49 -17.93
C GLN A 55 16.24 6.29 -16.61
N PRO A 56 17.03 7.38 -16.51
CA PRO A 56 17.06 8.22 -15.31
C PRO A 56 15.69 8.80 -14.92
N GLY A 57 14.83 9.06 -15.89
CA GLY A 57 13.45 9.55 -15.68
C GLY A 57 12.46 8.48 -15.25
N MET A 58 12.87 7.20 -15.11
CA MET A 58 12.02 6.14 -14.57
C MET A 58 12.50 5.71 -13.18
N LEU A 59 11.62 5.74 -12.19
CA LEU A 59 11.94 5.37 -10.82
C LEU A 59 10.93 4.35 -10.30
N PHE A 60 11.41 3.13 -10.00
CA PHE A 60 10.64 2.12 -9.30
C PHE A 60 11.00 2.14 -7.81
N VAL A 61 10.02 2.48 -6.96
CA VAL A 61 10.30 2.64 -5.52
C VAL A 61 10.59 1.32 -4.81
N SER A 62 10.12 0.20 -5.35
CA SER A 62 10.43 -1.15 -4.86
C SER A 62 11.92 -1.50 -4.98
N GLU A 63 12.66 -0.86 -5.89
CA GLU A 63 14.10 -1.07 -6.04
C GLU A 63 14.93 -0.30 -4.99
N LEU A 64 14.30 0.61 -4.26
CA LEU A 64 14.96 1.50 -3.29
C LEU A 64 14.92 0.97 -1.85
N VAL A 65 14.14 -0.07 -1.59
CA VAL A 65 13.85 -0.58 -0.25
C VAL A 65 13.84 -2.12 -0.22
N ALA A 66 14.05 -2.69 0.96
CA ALA A 66 13.92 -4.12 1.14
C ALA A 66 12.45 -4.55 1.08
N LEU A 67 12.11 -5.45 0.15
CA LEU A 67 10.77 -6.01 0.03
C LEU A 67 10.56 -7.20 0.96
N ILE A 68 9.31 -7.32 1.47
CA ILE A 68 8.82 -8.47 2.23
C ILE A 68 8.02 -9.42 1.33
N ASP A 69 7.63 -10.58 1.84
CA ASP A 69 6.77 -11.57 1.18
C ASP A 69 7.29 -12.03 -0.20
N LYS A 70 8.60 -12.18 -0.34
CA LYS A 70 9.22 -12.67 -1.58
C LYS A 70 8.82 -14.13 -1.84
N GLN A 71 8.36 -14.39 -3.05
CA GLN A 71 7.94 -15.72 -3.52
C GLN A 71 8.57 -16.03 -4.88
N PRO A 72 9.88 -16.30 -4.96
CA PRO A 72 10.60 -16.43 -6.25
C PRO A 72 10.02 -17.49 -7.21
N GLU A 73 9.40 -18.52 -6.64
CA GLU A 73 8.77 -19.61 -7.41
C GLU A 73 7.31 -19.31 -7.83
N ALA A 74 6.75 -18.16 -7.39
CA ALA A 74 5.38 -17.82 -7.70
C ALA A 74 5.22 -17.45 -9.18
N THR A 75 4.10 -17.85 -9.75
CA THR A 75 3.72 -17.54 -11.13
C THR A 75 2.35 -16.87 -11.17
N ARG A 76 2.05 -16.13 -12.22
CA ARG A 76 0.74 -15.49 -12.42
C ARG A 76 -0.45 -16.44 -12.43
N ALA A 77 -0.25 -17.74 -12.62
CA ALA A 77 -1.29 -18.74 -12.45
C ALA A 77 -1.78 -18.89 -11.00
N GLN A 78 -1.04 -18.31 -10.04
CA GLN A 78 -1.40 -18.30 -8.63
C GLN A 78 -2.15 -17.02 -8.21
N GLY A 79 -2.51 -16.16 -9.17
CA GLY A 79 -3.21 -14.88 -8.93
C GLY A 79 -2.28 -13.66 -9.01
N ASP A 80 -2.63 -12.58 -8.33
CA ASP A 80 -1.85 -11.33 -8.25
C ASP A 80 -0.67 -11.47 -7.28
N VAL A 81 0.18 -12.45 -7.56
CA VAL A 81 1.41 -12.69 -6.80
C VAL A 81 2.55 -11.83 -7.32
N HIS A 82 3.44 -11.45 -6.41
CA HIS A 82 4.60 -10.61 -6.66
C HIS A 82 5.89 -11.38 -6.33
N PRO A 83 6.51 -12.10 -7.29
CA PRO A 83 7.69 -12.93 -7.04
C PRO A 83 8.83 -12.20 -6.37
N THR A 84 9.06 -10.93 -6.73
CA THR A 84 10.12 -10.09 -6.16
C THR A 84 9.82 -9.54 -4.77
N GLY A 85 8.56 -9.59 -4.34
CA GLY A 85 8.08 -9.16 -3.03
C GLY A 85 6.88 -8.21 -3.09
N ASN A 86 6.23 -8.03 -1.95
CA ASN A 86 5.03 -7.22 -1.82
C ASN A 86 5.27 -5.75 -2.24
N PRO A 87 4.46 -5.18 -3.16
CA PRO A 87 4.67 -3.83 -3.70
C PRO A 87 4.16 -2.69 -2.80
N HIS A 88 3.38 -2.95 -1.76
CA HIS A 88 2.66 -1.93 -0.98
C HIS A 88 3.56 -1.17 0.02
N VAL A 89 4.80 -0.85 -0.38
CA VAL A 89 5.87 -0.27 0.45
C VAL A 89 5.54 1.10 1.06
N HIS A 90 4.60 1.84 0.47
CA HIS A 90 4.20 3.18 0.90
C HIS A 90 3.41 3.19 2.22
N LEU A 91 3.04 2.03 2.74
CA LEU A 91 2.38 1.89 4.03
C LEU A 91 3.35 1.62 5.19
N ASP A 92 4.65 1.67 4.94
CA ASP A 92 5.70 1.65 5.96
C ASP A 92 6.37 3.02 6.08
N PRO A 93 6.21 3.73 7.20
CA PRO A 93 6.79 5.05 7.38
C PRO A 93 8.32 5.10 7.25
N VAL A 94 9.02 4.02 7.59
CA VAL A 94 10.49 3.94 7.49
C VAL A 94 10.91 3.82 6.02
N ARG A 95 10.26 2.96 5.26
CA ARG A 95 10.51 2.81 3.82
C ARG A 95 10.15 4.08 3.04
N VAL A 96 9.08 4.77 3.42
CA VAL A 96 8.71 6.07 2.83
C VAL A 96 9.82 7.10 3.01
N ALA A 97 10.46 7.17 4.17
CA ALA A 97 11.61 8.08 4.38
C ALA A 97 12.80 7.75 3.44
N GLN A 98 13.11 6.47 3.26
CA GLN A 98 14.16 6.02 2.33
C GLN A 98 13.83 6.37 0.87
N ILE A 99 12.57 6.15 0.47
CA ILE A 99 12.07 6.48 -0.87
C ILE A 99 12.15 8.00 -1.11
N ALA A 100 11.73 8.82 -0.15
CA ALA A 100 11.76 10.27 -0.26
C ALA A 100 13.20 10.80 -0.42
N GLN A 101 14.16 10.23 0.32
CA GLN A 101 15.57 10.58 0.17
C GLN A 101 16.10 10.22 -1.21
N ALA A 102 15.80 9.02 -1.70
CA ALA A 102 16.22 8.58 -3.03
C ALA A 102 15.56 9.41 -4.15
N LEU A 103 14.28 9.76 -3.98
CA LEU A 103 13.56 10.65 -4.89
C LEU A 103 14.20 12.03 -4.95
N SER A 104 14.54 12.64 -3.80
CA SER A 104 15.22 13.94 -3.77
C SER A 104 16.54 13.90 -4.54
N LYS A 105 17.37 12.85 -4.34
CA LYS A 105 18.62 12.66 -5.09
C LYS A 105 18.39 12.48 -6.59
N ARG A 106 17.34 11.74 -6.98
CA ARG A 106 16.98 11.54 -8.38
C ARG A 106 16.57 12.85 -9.04
N LEU A 107 15.77 13.68 -8.38
CA LEU A 107 15.37 15.01 -8.86
C LEU A 107 16.57 15.93 -9.03
N GLN A 108 17.50 15.96 -8.07
CA GLN A 108 18.74 16.74 -8.16
C GLN A 108 19.63 16.30 -9.35
N ALA A 109 19.64 15.00 -9.68
CA ALA A 109 20.40 14.48 -10.80
C ALA A 109 19.78 14.80 -12.17
N ILE A 110 18.45 14.83 -12.25
CA ILE A 110 17.72 15.14 -13.49
C ILE A 110 17.67 16.65 -13.75
N ASP A 111 17.53 17.45 -12.71
CA ASP A 111 17.47 18.92 -12.74
C ASP A 111 18.51 19.52 -11.77
N PRO A 112 19.77 19.64 -12.20
CA PRO A 112 20.85 20.17 -11.36
C PRO A 112 20.63 21.63 -10.93
N ASP A 113 19.96 22.42 -11.74
CA ASP A 113 19.67 23.83 -11.44
C ASP A 113 18.68 23.96 -10.26
N GLY A 114 17.75 23.01 -10.14
CA GLY A 114 16.82 22.90 -9.03
C GLY A 114 17.36 22.17 -7.79
N ALA A 115 18.58 21.64 -7.83
CA ALA A 115 19.12 20.68 -6.84
C ALA A 115 19.03 21.19 -5.39
N LYS A 116 19.42 22.45 -5.13
CA LYS A 116 19.33 23.07 -3.80
C LYS A 116 17.92 23.09 -3.27
N GLY A 117 16.95 23.45 -4.11
CA GLY A 117 15.53 23.50 -3.73
C GLY A 117 14.95 22.11 -3.44
N TYR A 118 15.37 21.07 -4.15
CA TYR A 118 14.98 19.69 -3.85
C TYR A 118 15.54 19.21 -2.52
N GLN A 119 16.80 19.53 -2.22
CA GLN A 119 17.42 19.18 -0.95
C GLN A 119 16.73 19.89 0.22
N GLU A 120 16.53 21.20 0.16
CA GLU A 120 15.88 21.99 1.21
C GLU A 120 14.46 21.50 1.52
N ARG A 121 13.68 21.21 0.48
CA ARG A 121 12.31 20.65 0.65
C ARG A 121 12.32 19.25 1.27
N HIS A 122 13.26 18.41 0.85
CA HIS A 122 13.42 17.08 1.45
C HIS A 122 13.76 17.18 2.93
N ASP A 123 14.72 18.04 3.31
CA ASP A 123 15.16 18.16 4.70
C ASP A 123 14.04 18.67 5.61
N ALA A 124 13.28 19.67 5.15
CA ALA A 124 12.11 20.17 5.88
C ALA A 124 11.02 19.08 6.04
N TRP A 125 10.75 18.33 4.96
CA TRP A 125 9.80 17.22 4.98
C TRP A 125 10.28 16.09 5.91
N ALA A 126 11.55 15.70 5.83
CA ALA A 126 12.12 14.61 6.62
C ALA A 126 12.07 14.90 8.14
N GLN A 127 12.28 16.16 8.51
CA GLN A 127 12.12 16.59 9.91
C GLN A 127 10.68 16.39 10.40
N GLN A 128 9.68 16.82 9.63
CA GLN A 128 8.27 16.63 9.97
C GLN A 128 7.90 15.15 9.99
N TRP A 129 8.38 14.39 8.99
CA TRP A 129 8.10 12.96 8.90
C TRP A 129 8.63 12.19 10.11
N THR A 130 9.82 12.53 10.59
CA THR A 130 10.39 11.94 11.81
C THR A 130 9.51 12.20 13.04
N GLN A 131 8.97 13.42 13.17
CA GLN A 131 8.03 13.74 14.26
C GLN A 131 6.75 12.88 14.16
N HIS A 132 6.20 12.72 12.96
CA HIS A 132 5.08 11.83 12.74
C HIS A 132 5.40 10.37 13.12
N GLN A 133 6.56 9.84 12.70
CA GLN A 133 6.96 8.47 13.04
C GLN A 133 7.04 8.23 14.56
N VAL A 134 7.59 9.19 15.31
CA VAL A 134 7.66 9.11 16.78
C VAL A 134 6.25 9.09 17.39
N ARG A 135 5.37 9.98 16.94
CA ARG A 135 3.98 10.05 17.41
C ARG A 135 3.21 8.76 17.10
N TRP A 136 3.25 8.29 15.85
CA TRP A 136 2.57 7.06 15.44
C TRP A 136 3.05 5.82 16.20
N ALA A 137 4.37 5.73 16.48
CA ALA A 137 4.92 4.63 17.25
C ALA A 137 4.39 4.61 18.70
N GLN A 138 4.13 5.78 19.29
CA GLN A 138 3.53 5.92 20.62
C GLN A 138 2.03 5.56 20.60
N GLU A 139 1.29 6.10 19.64
CA GLU A 139 -0.15 5.86 19.46
C GLU A 139 -0.44 4.38 19.18
N ALA A 140 0.43 3.70 18.43
CA ALA A 140 0.26 2.31 18.02
C ALA A 140 0.60 1.26 19.10
N VAL A 141 1.07 1.67 20.28
CA VAL A 141 1.43 0.71 21.37
C VAL A 141 0.33 -0.33 21.65
N PRO A 142 -0.99 0.01 21.68
CA PRO A 142 -2.06 -0.96 21.91
C PRO A 142 -2.19 -2.04 20.82
N LEU A 143 -1.62 -1.81 19.65
CA LEU A 143 -1.72 -2.72 18.49
C LEU A 143 -0.65 -3.81 18.50
N LYS A 144 0.43 -3.63 19.26
CA LYS A 144 1.57 -4.55 19.27
C LYS A 144 1.16 -5.97 19.66
N GLY A 145 1.54 -6.95 18.82
CA GLY A 145 1.21 -8.35 19.02
C GLY A 145 -0.24 -8.74 18.73
N ARG A 146 -1.07 -7.78 18.23
CA ARG A 146 -2.46 -8.07 17.89
C ARG A 146 -2.57 -8.77 16.53
N ALA A 147 -3.52 -9.69 16.44
CA ALA A 147 -3.88 -10.36 15.20
C ALA A 147 -4.87 -9.51 14.39
N VAL A 148 -4.75 -9.56 13.07
CA VAL A 148 -5.68 -8.99 12.10
C VAL A 148 -5.95 -10.01 11.00
N VAL A 149 -7.14 -9.97 10.44
CA VAL A 149 -7.53 -10.72 9.24
C VAL A 149 -7.70 -9.72 8.12
N ALA A 150 -7.17 -9.97 6.94
CA ALA A 150 -7.30 -9.07 5.82
C ALA A 150 -7.86 -9.78 4.57
N GLN A 151 -8.46 -9.02 3.66
CA GLN A 151 -8.95 -9.60 2.41
C GLN A 151 -7.80 -9.81 1.42
N HIS A 152 -6.77 -8.96 1.47
CA HIS A 152 -5.57 -9.00 0.64
C HIS A 152 -4.35 -8.51 1.42
N SER A 153 -3.15 -8.81 0.95
CA SER A 153 -1.88 -8.40 1.60
C SER A 153 -1.49 -6.92 1.41
N SER A 154 -2.46 -6.06 1.07
CA SER A 154 -2.22 -4.61 0.83
C SER A 154 -1.59 -3.88 2.01
N PHE A 155 -1.88 -4.29 3.23
CA PHE A 155 -1.41 -3.63 4.44
C PHE A 155 -0.25 -4.35 5.13
N ALA A 156 0.39 -5.34 4.50
CA ALA A 156 1.43 -6.16 5.12
C ALA A 156 2.58 -5.36 5.73
N TYR A 157 3.03 -4.31 5.04
CA TYR A 157 4.07 -3.40 5.56
C TYR A 157 3.60 -2.61 6.80
N LEU A 158 2.34 -2.17 6.81
CA LEU A 158 1.75 -1.49 7.96
C LEU A 158 1.69 -2.45 9.17
N TRP A 159 1.23 -3.68 8.95
CA TRP A 159 1.20 -4.69 10.01
C TRP A 159 2.59 -4.94 10.59
N GLN A 160 3.58 -5.12 9.73
CA GLN A 160 4.96 -5.32 10.17
C GLN A 160 5.46 -4.14 11.01
N TRP A 161 5.22 -2.91 10.56
CA TRP A 161 5.67 -1.70 11.26
C TRP A 161 4.95 -1.49 12.59
N LEU A 162 3.64 -1.78 12.68
CA LEU A 162 2.84 -1.71 13.91
C LEU A 162 3.11 -2.87 14.89
N GLY A 163 3.86 -3.88 14.47
CA GLY A 163 4.05 -5.12 15.25
C GLY A 163 2.78 -5.97 15.35
N MET A 164 1.88 -5.84 14.39
CA MET A 164 0.69 -6.68 14.22
C MET A 164 0.98 -7.90 13.36
N HIS A 165 0.09 -8.88 13.38
CA HIS A 165 0.21 -10.11 12.58
C HIS A 165 -1.04 -10.33 11.74
N GLN A 166 -0.92 -10.35 10.40
CA GLN A 166 -1.97 -10.84 9.54
C GLN A 166 -1.98 -12.36 9.62
N THR A 167 -3.05 -12.91 10.15
CA THR A 167 -3.12 -14.34 10.48
C THR A 167 -3.87 -15.14 9.43
N LEU A 168 -4.78 -14.49 8.70
CA LEU A 168 -5.62 -15.12 7.68
C LEU A 168 -5.90 -14.14 6.54
N ASP A 169 -6.06 -14.70 5.32
CA ASP A 169 -6.51 -14.01 4.14
C ASP A 169 -7.91 -14.47 3.74
N LEU A 170 -8.79 -13.52 3.41
CA LEU A 170 -10.10 -13.86 2.86
C LEU A 170 -10.00 -14.37 1.42
N GLU A 171 -9.00 -13.92 0.68
CA GLU A 171 -8.72 -14.42 -0.67
C GLU A 171 -8.06 -15.81 -0.61
N PRO A 172 -8.61 -16.83 -1.25
CA PRO A 172 -7.98 -18.16 -1.30
C PRO A 172 -6.68 -18.15 -2.12
N LYS A 173 -6.55 -17.17 -3.00
CA LYS A 173 -5.34 -16.81 -3.75
C LYS A 173 -5.38 -15.29 -3.97
N PRO A 174 -4.23 -14.60 -3.95
CA PRO A 174 -4.17 -13.16 -4.18
C PRO A 174 -4.92 -12.71 -5.43
N GLY A 175 -5.80 -11.72 -5.32
CA GLY A 175 -6.60 -11.18 -6.42
C GLY A 175 -7.82 -12.03 -6.82
N LEU A 176 -8.06 -13.17 -6.18
CA LEU A 176 -9.26 -13.98 -6.45
C LEU A 176 -10.31 -13.77 -5.37
N PRO A 177 -11.57 -13.49 -5.76
CA PRO A 177 -12.64 -13.29 -4.80
C PRO A 177 -12.81 -14.49 -3.85
N PRO A 178 -13.12 -14.22 -2.56
CA PRO A 178 -13.41 -15.26 -1.60
C PRO A 178 -14.57 -16.17 -2.03
N THR A 179 -14.39 -17.48 -1.91
CA THR A 179 -15.47 -18.44 -2.15
C THR A 179 -16.24 -18.74 -0.85
N PRO A 180 -17.53 -19.10 -0.92
CA PRO A 180 -18.31 -19.47 0.27
C PRO A 180 -17.68 -20.60 1.08
N SER A 181 -17.08 -21.57 0.42
CA SER A 181 -16.37 -22.69 1.05
C SER A 181 -15.15 -22.22 1.84
N HIS A 182 -14.33 -21.37 1.23
CA HIS A 182 -13.17 -20.78 1.89
C HIS A 182 -13.56 -19.92 3.09
N LEU A 183 -14.54 -19.01 2.93
CA LEU A 183 -15.03 -18.19 4.04
C LEU A 183 -15.55 -19.04 5.20
N SER A 184 -16.27 -20.15 4.90
CA SER A 184 -16.77 -21.06 5.93
C SER A 184 -15.64 -21.72 6.72
N SER A 185 -14.54 -22.08 6.10
CA SER A 185 -13.37 -22.64 6.79
C SER A 185 -12.70 -21.60 7.71
N LEU A 186 -12.71 -20.31 7.36
CA LEU A 186 -12.11 -19.26 8.17
C LEU A 186 -12.86 -18.96 9.48
N VAL A 187 -14.17 -19.25 9.58
CA VAL A 187 -14.97 -18.92 10.79
C VAL A 187 -14.38 -19.53 12.05
N VAL A 188 -13.94 -20.78 12.00
CA VAL A 188 -13.37 -21.48 13.15
C VAL A 188 -12.05 -20.85 13.58
N GLU A 189 -11.18 -20.59 12.62
CA GLU A 189 -9.86 -20.02 12.86
C GLU A 189 -9.95 -18.57 13.38
N VAL A 190 -10.82 -17.74 12.81
CA VAL A 190 -11.08 -16.38 13.27
C VAL A 190 -11.58 -16.35 14.71
N ARG A 191 -12.49 -17.26 15.09
CA ARG A 191 -12.96 -17.38 16.47
C ARG A 191 -11.87 -17.81 17.46
N GLN A 192 -10.94 -18.65 17.03
CA GLN A 192 -9.82 -19.10 17.87
C GLN A 192 -8.77 -17.99 18.04
N GLN A 193 -8.44 -17.28 16.97
CA GLN A 193 -7.37 -16.28 16.97
C GLN A 193 -7.80 -14.94 17.56
N LYS A 194 -9.11 -14.64 17.59
CA LYS A 194 -9.69 -13.39 18.11
C LYS A 194 -8.98 -12.14 17.58
N PRO A 195 -8.92 -11.95 16.26
CA PRO A 195 -8.29 -10.78 15.68
C PRO A 195 -9.03 -9.51 16.12
N VAL A 196 -8.33 -8.37 16.13
CA VAL A 196 -8.93 -7.08 16.48
C VAL A 196 -9.89 -6.58 15.41
N ALA A 197 -9.64 -6.94 14.14
CA ALA A 197 -10.47 -6.54 13.01
C ALA A 197 -10.33 -7.49 11.82
N ILE A 198 -11.34 -7.46 10.95
CA ILE A 198 -11.30 -7.94 9.57
C ILE A 198 -11.14 -6.70 8.69
N VAL A 199 -10.08 -6.64 7.87
CA VAL A 199 -9.74 -5.44 7.10
C VAL A 199 -9.81 -5.70 5.61
N GLN A 200 -10.38 -4.75 4.86
CA GLN A 200 -10.35 -4.71 3.40
C GLN A 200 -9.98 -3.31 2.89
N THR A 201 -9.66 -3.20 1.61
CA THR A 201 -9.46 -1.90 0.94
C THR A 201 -10.79 -1.31 0.44
N LEU A 202 -10.79 0.00 0.11
CA LEU A 202 -12.00 0.69 -0.35
C LEU A 202 -12.53 0.23 -1.71
N TYR A 203 -11.73 -0.45 -2.52
CA TYR A 203 -12.13 -0.94 -3.84
C TYR A 203 -12.65 -2.38 -3.84
N GLN A 204 -12.46 -3.11 -2.74
CA GLN A 204 -12.91 -4.49 -2.63
C GLN A 204 -14.39 -4.60 -2.26
N ASP A 205 -15.03 -5.70 -2.65
CA ASP A 205 -16.41 -5.99 -2.27
C ASP A 205 -16.53 -6.22 -0.76
N GLN A 206 -17.51 -5.58 -0.14
CA GLN A 206 -17.74 -5.67 1.30
C GLN A 206 -18.52 -6.93 1.72
N ALA A 207 -19.13 -7.64 0.79
CA ALA A 207 -19.96 -8.81 1.13
C ALA A 207 -19.19 -9.90 1.90
N PRO A 208 -17.94 -10.27 1.53
CA PRO A 208 -17.17 -11.27 2.27
C PRO A 208 -16.85 -10.88 3.70
N VAL A 209 -16.41 -9.63 3.93
CA VAL A 209 -16.04 -9.17 5.28
C VAL A 209 -17.27 -9.05 6.18
N ARG A 210 -18.42 -8.57 5.65
CA ARG A 210 -19.69 -8.55 6.38
C ARG A 210 -20.17 -9.96 6.75
N TRP A 211 -20.09 -10.88 5.80
CA TRP A 211 -20.49 -12.27 6.01
C TRP A 211 -19.68 -12.92 7.15
N LEU A 212 -18.38 -12.66 7.19
CA LEU A 212 -17.50 -13.20 8.24
C LEU A 212 -17.74 -12.50 9.59
N HIS A 213 -17.93 -11.17 9.59
CA HIS A 213 -18.30 -10.39 10.77
C HIS A 213 -19.58 -10.94 11.44
N GLU A 214 -20.66 -11.13 10.65
CA GLU A 214 -21.94 -11.65 11.16
C GLU A 214 -21.84 -13.02 11.85
N ARG A 215 -20.78 -13.80 11.54
CA ARG A 215 -20.58 -15.16 12.06
C ARG A 215 -19.54 -15.26 13.18
N THR A 216 -18.73 -14.23 13.33
CA THR A 216 -17.60 -14.25 14.27
C THR A 216 -17.66 -13.14 15.30
N ASP A 217 -18.55 -12.15 15.12
CA ASP A 217 -18.66 -10.90 15.91
C ASP A 217 -17.37 -10.05 15.91
N VAL A 218 -16.37 -10.40 15.07
CA VAL A 218 -15.15 -9.60 14.90
C VAL A 218 -15.49 -8.35 14.09
N PRO A 219 -15.16 -7.13 14.58
CA PRO A 219 -15.43 -5.90 13.83
C PRO A 219 -14.67 -5.87 12.51
N TRP A 220 -15.20 -5.15 11.53
CA TRP A 220 -14.53 -4.99 10.24
C TRP A 220 -14.34 -3.54 9.88
N LEU A 221 -13.28 -3.28 9.10
CA LEU A 221 -12.90 -1.97 8.58
C LEU A 221 -12.72 -2.02 7.07
N SER A 222 -13.20 -0.97 6.40
CA SER A 222 -12.84 -0.69 5.01
C SER A 222 -11.88 0.50 5.01
N LEU A 223 -10.60 0.23 4.80
CA LEU A 223 -9.51 1.19 4.93
C LEU A 223 -8.99 1.66 3.57
N PRO A 224 -8.63 2.94 3.42
CA PRO A 224 -7.93 3.39 2.22
C PRO A 224 -6.51 2.78 2.17
N SER A 225 -6.16 2.14 1.06
CA SER A 225 -4.80 1.64 0.83
C SER A 225 -3.88 2.70 0.20
N THR A 226 -4.41 3.86 -0.19
CA THR A 226 -3.66 5.00 -0.71
C THR A 226 -4.39 6.30 -0.37
N VAL A 227 -3.76 7.44 -0.62
CA VAL A 227 -4.36 8.76 -0.39
C VAL A 227 -5.68 8.93 -1.13
N THR A 228 -6.62 9.62 -0.50
CA THR A 228 -7.94 9.92 -1.05
C THR A 228 -7.98 11.36 -1.60
N GLN A 229 -8.90 11.64 -2.50
CA GLN A 229 -9.08 13.01 -3.02
C GLN A 229 -9.77 13.92 -2.01
N ASP A 230 -10.57 13.35 -1.13
CA ASP A 230 -11.38 14.00 -0.11
C ASP A 230 -11.34 13.22 1.20
N GLY A 231 -11.89 13.80 2.26
CA GLY A 231 -11.93 13.17 3.57
C GLY A 231 -10.62 13.27 4.36
N PRO A 232 -10.38 12.40 5.35
CA PRO A 232 -9.27 12.53 6.29
C PRO A 232 -7.92 12.09 5.74
N SER A 233 -7.84 11.39 4.61
CA SER A 233 -6.61 10.74 4.10
C SER A 233 -6.06 11.39 2.83
N THR A 234 -6.09 12.73 2.74
CA THR A 234 -5.68 13.50 1.54
C THR A 234 -4.18 13.69 1.38
N SER A 235 -3.38 13.33 2.37
CA SER A 235 -1.93 13.25 2.30
C SER A 235 -1.44 11.92 2.84
N LEU A 236 -0.18 11.55 2.59
CA LEU A 236 0.37 10.28 3.08
C LEU A 236 0.46 10.25 4.61
N SER A 237 0.78 11.36 5.27
CA SER A 237 0.75 11.45 6.73
C SER A 237 -0.67 11.31 7.28
N ALA A 238 -1.64 11.99 6.68
CA ALA A 238 -3.04 11.90 7.08
C ALA A 238 -3.64 10.50 6.80
N LEU A 239 -3.18 9.81 5.76
CA LEU A 239 -3.52 8.40 5.53
C LEU A 239 -3.06 7.53 6.70
N LEU A 240 -1.79 7.63 7.09
CA LEU A 240 -1.24 6.85 8.20
C LEU A 240 -1.90 7.22 9.54
N ASP A 241 -2.19 8.50 9.78
CA ASP A 241 -2.99 8.95 10.93
C ASP A 241 -4.34 8.21 10.99
N THR A 242 -5.07 8.21 9.88
CA THR A 242 -6.38 7.56 9.78
C THR A 242 -6.29 6.05 10.02
N LEU A 243 -5.32 5.38 9.39
CA LEU A 243 -5.15 3.94 9.53
C LEU A 243 -4.84 3.54 10.97
N ILE A 244 -3.90 4.23 11.61
CA ILE A 244 -3.47 3.94 12.98
C ILE A 244 -4.62 4.23 13.95
N GLN A 245 -5.26 5.39 13.84
CA GLN A 245 -6.36 5.77 14.71
C GLN A 245 -7.52 4.76 14.68
N GLN A 246 -7.99 4.37 13.50
CA GLN A 246 -9.10 3.43 13.37
C GLN A 246 -8.78 2.04 13.93
N LEU A 247 -7.52 1.59 13.80
CA LEU A 247 -7.08 0.32 14.36
C LEU A 247 -6.96 0.40 15.90
N VAL A 248 -6.44 1.49 16.44
CA VAL A 248 -6.30 1.71 17.88
C VAL A 248 -7.68 1.76 18.56
N GLU A 249 -8.65 2.47 17.96
CA GLU A 249 -10.03 2.54 18.46
C GLU A 249 -10.67 1.16 18.63
N LEU A 250 -10.36 0.20 17.75
CA LEU A 250 -10.85 -1.17 17.88
C LEU A 250 -10.04 -2.04 18.85
N ALA A 251 -8.76 -1.72 19.04
CA ALA A 251 -7.90 -2.49 19.94
C ALA A 251 -8.07 -2.10 21.42
N GLU A 252 -8.53 -0.88 21.69
CA GLU A 252 -8.83 -0.43 23.05
C GLU A 252 -10.17 -1.04 23.53
N PRO A 253 -10.19 -1.59 24.76
CA PRO A 253 -11.46 -2.05 25.32
C PRO A 253 -12.43 -0.86 25.42
N THR A 254 -13.59 -1.00 24.79
CA THR A 254 -14.67 -0.01 24.91
C THR A 254 -14.90 0.25 26.41
N LYS A 255 -14.58 1.45 26.87
CA LYS A 255 -14.97 1.88 28.22
C LYS A 255 -16.51 1.88 28.25
N ARG A 256 -17.08 0.76 28.69
CA ARG A 256 -18.50 0.67 29.07
C ARG A 256 -18.68 1.18 30.49
#